data_8fbdcf4a904fe7887d7f365cd0e13813
#
_entry.id   8fbdcf4a904fe7887d7f365cd0e13813
#
_cell.length_a   1.000
_cell.length_b   1.000
_cell.length_c   1.000
_cell.angle_alpha   90.00
_cell.angle_beta   90.00
_cell.angle_gamma   90.00
#
_symmetry.space_group_name_H-M   'P 1'
#
loop_
_entity.id
_entity.type
_entity.pdbx_description
1 polymer ?
#
loop_
_entity_poly.entity_id
_entity_poly.type
_entity_poly.pdbx_seq_one_letter_code
_entity_poly.pdbx_strand_id
1 'polypeptide(L)'
;MPYSDLSFRALSALHKCRYLFSQHGFHNVGVDRLAREAEVPKASFYNYFHSKQRLVEMCLNFQKDALKEQVHSIIYIQKDLALREKLKKIFFLHTNLNGNYYLLFRAIFEIEKIYPTAYQVVVQYRYWLINEICNLLLTLKKEAIQQDAYMFLFVMDGAIMQLLDTNREDTRDMLLVYILKSIFMSD
;
A
#
# COMPACT_ATOMS: atom_id res chain seq x y z
N MET A 1 18.87 -6.11 6.48
CA MET A 1 18.56 -5.48 7.78
C MET A 1 17.17 -4.89 7.66
N PRO A 2 16.27 -5.13 8.59
CA PRO A 2 15.00 -4.44 8.64
C PRO A 2 15.26 -2.94 8.92
N TYR A 3 14.35 -2.07 8.47
CA TYR A 3 14.46 -0.62 8.71
C TYR A 3 14.41 -0.24 10.21
N SER A 4 13.99 -1.16 11.08
CA SER A 4 14.00 -1.02 12.54
C SER A 4 15.37 -0.75 13.14
N ASP A 5 16.45 -1.15 12.46
CA ASP A 5 17.82 -1.02 12.95
C ASP A 5 18.50 0.28 12.45
N LEU A 6 17.76 1.12 11.73
CA LEU A 6 18.27 2.39 11.22
C LEU A 6 18.48 3.41 12.34
N SER A 7 19.57 4.18 12.23
CA SER A 7 19.75 5.38 13.04
C SER A 7 18.62 6.40 12.76
N PHE A 8 18.37 7.31 13.69
CA PHE A 8 17.37 8.37 13.52
C PHE A 8 17.58 9.18 12.22
N ARG A 9 18.84 9.48 11.87
CA ARG A 9 19.17 10.19 10.60
C ARG A 9 18.83 9.35 9.38
N ALA A 10 19.14 8.06 9.39
CA ALA A 10 18.81 7.15 8.29
C ALA A 10 17.30 6.95 8.15
N LEU A 11 16.56 6.88 9.26
CA LEU A 11 15.11 6.80 9.24
C LEU A 11 14.47 8.08 8.68
N SER A 12 14.96 9.26 9.10
CA SER A 12 14.52 10.55 8.54
C SER A 12 14.79 10.62 7.02
N ALA A 13 15.96 10.17 6.57
CA ALA A 13 16.29 10.10 5.15
C ALA A 13 15.36 9.12 4.40
N LEU A 14 15.05 7.97 4.99
CA LEU A 14 14.10 7.00 4.43
C LEU A 14 12.72 7.64 4.21
N HIS A 15 12.21 8.40 5.18
CA HIS A 15 10.91 9.10 5.08
C HIS A 15 10.90 10.13 3.96
N LYS A 16 11.97 10.94 3.82
CA LYS A 16 12.11 11.92 2.73
C LYS A 16 12.17 11.22 1.36
N CYS A 17 12.96 10.14 1.25
CA CYS A 17 13.06 9.37 0.01
C CYS A 17 11.73 8.71 -0.39
N ARG A 18 11.00 8.15 0.58
CA ARG A 18 9.66 7.59 0.38
C ARG A 18 8.70 8.63 -0.18
N TYR A 19 8.69 9.85 0.39
CA TYR A 19 7.88 10.95 -0.11
C TYR A 19 8.25 11.31 -1.55
N LEU A 20 9.54 11.41 -1.87
CA LEU A 20 10.01 11.69 -3.23
C LEU A 20 9.56 10.62 -4.23
N PHE A 21 9.64 9.34 -3.87
CA PHE A 21 9.14 8.26 -4.71
C PHE A 21 7.63 8.33 -4.90
N SER A 22 6.88 8.68 -3.87
CA SER A 22 5.43 8.88 -3.96
C SER A 22 5.06 10.01 -4.92
N GLN A 23 5.80 11.12 -4.92
CA GLN A 23 5.52 12.27 -5.77
C GLN A 23 6.02 12.10 -7.22
N HIS A 24 7.21 11.55 -7.39
CA HIS A 24 7.91 11.59 -8.69
C HIS A 24 8.09 10.21 -9.35
N GLY A 25 7.76 9.12 -8.66
CA GLY A 25 8.02 7.75 -9.13
C GLY A 25 9.43 7.27 -8.82
N PHE A 26 9.62 5.98 -9.01
CA PHE A 26 10.89 5.34 -8.67
C PHE A 26 11.99 5.63 -9.70
N HIS A 27 11.62 5.85 -10.96
CA HIS A 27 12.58 6.07 -12.06
C HIS A 27 13.12 7.49 -12.07
N ASN A 28 12.27 8.48 -11.89
CA ASN A 28 12.58 9.89 -12.11
C ASN A 28 13.41 10.53 -10.99
N VAL A 29 13.71 9.79 -9.91
CA VAL A 29 14.49 10.30 -8.78
C VAL A 29 15.84 9.57 -8.68
N GLY A 30 16.89 10.21 -9.14
CA GLY A 30 18.27 9.69 -9.04
C GLY A 30 18.82 9.78 -7.62
N VAL A 31 19.89 8.99 -7.32
CA VAL A 31 20.52 8.94 -5.98
C VAL A 31 21.01 10.31 -5.54
N ASP A 32 21.54 11.13 -6.44
CA ASP A 32 22.05 12.46 -6.10
C ASP A 32 20.93 13.40 -5.62
N ARG A 33 19.75 13.33 -6.25
CA ARG A 33 18.57 14.05 -5.79
C ARG A 33 18.08 13.50 -4.45
N LEU A 34 18.03 12.18 -4.30
CA LEU A 34 17.61 11.54 -3.04
C LEU A 34 18.49 11.95 -1.87
N ALA A 35 19.82 11.92 -2.03
CA ALA A 35 20.76 12.32 -0.99
C ALA A 35 20.65 13.81 -0.65
N ARG A 36 20.53 14.68 -1.65
CA ARG A 36 20.38 16.12 -1.47
C ARG A 36 19.07 16.46 -0.72
N GLU A 37 17.95 15.94 -1.18
CA GLU A 37 16.63 16.21 -0.56
C GLU A 37 16.50 15.56 0.83
N ALA A 38 17.20 14.43 1.04
CA ALA A 38 17.29 13.80 2.36
C ALA A 38 18.27 14.54 3.32
N GLU A 39 19.00 15.54 2.82
CA GLU A 39 19.98 16.34 3.58
C GLU A 39 21.09 15.48 4.18
N VAL A 40 21.55 14.46 3.44
CA VAL A 40 22.64 13.59 3.85
C VAL A 40 23.76 13.58 2.79
N PRO A 41 25.05 13.57 3.19
CA PRO A 41 26.14 13.39 2.26
C PRO A 41 25.97 12.09 1.47
N LYS A 42 26.35 12.08 0.19
CA LYS A 42 26.22 10.92 -0.70
C LYS A 42 26.89 9.66 -0.13
N ALA A 43 28.05 9.81 0.49
CA ALA A 43 28.74 8.70 1.16
C ALA A 43 27.89 8.11 2.31
N SER A 44 27.30 8.96 3.16
CA SER A 44 26.41 8.53 4.24
C SER A 44 25.15 7.87 3.69
N PHE A 45 24.62 8.37 2.57
CA PHE A 45 23.45 7.78 1.91
C PHE A 45 23.71 6.32 1.49
N TYR A 46 24.88 6.06 0.87
CA TYR A 46 25.28 4.69 0.53
C TYR A 46 25.56 3.82 1.76
N ASN A 47 26.10 4.39 2.84
CA ASN A 47 26.27 3.66 4.09
C ASN A 47 24.92 3.24 4.70
N TYR A 48 23.86 4.07 4.56
CA TYR A 48 22.54 3.75 5.09
C TYR A 48 21.79 2.74 4.21
N PHE A 49 21.85 2.90 2.91
CA PHE A 49 20.94 2.20 1.99
C PHE A 49 21.65 1.25 1.01
N HIS A 50 22.97 1.29 0.91
CA HIS A 50 23.81 0.51 0.01
C HIS A 50 23.53 0.73 -1.48
N SER A 51 22.27 0.74 -1.90
CA SER A 51 21.85 0.94 -3.28
C SER A 51 20.46 1.57 -3.36
N LYS A 52 20.12 2.13 -4.52
CA LYS A 52 18.75 2.62 -4.78
C LYS A 52 17.71 1.48 -4.72
N GLN A 53 18.07 0.30 -5.22
CA GLN A 53 17.19 -0.89 -5.15
C GLN A 53 16.87 -1.24 -3.69
N ARG A 54 17.89 -1.27 -2.83
CA ARG A 54 17.69 -1.56 -1.39
C ARG A 54 16.85 -0.48 -0.70
N LEU A 55 17.09 0.79 -1.03
CA LEU A 55 16.28 1.89 -0.52
C LEU A 55 14.80 1.73 -0.94
N VAL A 56 14.52 1.41 -2.21
CA VAL A 56 13.15 1.16 -2.69
C VAL A 56 12.50 0.03 -1.90
N GLU A 57 13.21 -1.08 -1.73
CA GLU A 57 12.73 -2.21 -0.94
C GLU A 57 12.41 -1.81 0.51
N MET A 58 13.29 -1.02 1.15
CA MET A 58 13.08 -0.52 2.51
C MET A 58 11.87 0.43 2.60
N CYS A 59 11.69 1.33 1.63
CA CYS A 59 10.52 2.22 1.57
C CYS A 59 9.22 1.42 1.45
N LEU A 60 9.19 0.39 0.59
CA LEU A 60 8.01 -0.46 0.41
C LEU A 60 7.72 -1.32 1.64
N ASN A 61 8.75 -1.89 2.29
CA ASN A 61 8.56 -2.63 3.54
C ASN A 61 8.00 -1.73 4.64
N PHE A 62 8.51 -0.51 4.79
CA PHE A 62 8.00 0.45 5.76
C PHE A 62 6.50 0.73 5.54
N GLN A 63 6.08 0.97 4.29
CA GLN A 63 4.67 1.18 3.96
C GLN A 63 3.82 -0.05 4.19
N LYS A 64 4.33 -1.22 3.78
CA LYS A 64 3.65 -2.51 3.98
C LYS A 64 3.37 -2.76 5.46
N ASP A 65 4.35 -2.54 6.33
CA ASP A 65 4.19 -2.83 7.75
C ASP A 65 3.20 -1.86 8.41
N ALA A 66 3.27 -0.56 8.07
CA ALA A 66 2.28 0.42 8.52
C ALA A 66 0.85 0.07 8.04
N LEU A 67 0.70 -0.39 6.80
CA LEU A 67 -0.61 -0.83 6.27
C LEU A 67 -1.11 -2.07 6.99
N LYS A 68 -0.24 -3.05 7.25
CA LYS A 68 -0.61 -4.27 7.99
C LYS A 68 -1.11 -3.95 9.38
N GLU A 69 -0.44 -3.04 10.10
CA GLU A 69 -0.88 -2.59 11.42
C GLU A 69 -2.26 -1.93 11.37
N GLN A 70 -2.50 -1.05 10.36
CA GLN A 70 -3.79 -0.38 10.19
C GLN A 70 -4.91 -1.36 9.86
N VAL A 71 -4.69 -2.28 8.91
CA VAL A 71 -5.68 -3.31 8.54
C VAL A 71 -5.95 -4.23 9.72
N HIS A 72 -4.91 -4.68 10.43
CA HIS A 72 -5.04 -5.51 11.64
C HIS A 72 -5.86 -4.79 12.71
N SER A 73 -5.62 -3.50 12.94
CA SER A 73 -6.40 -2.69 13.87
C SER A 73 -7.88 -2.65 13.49
N ILE A 74 -8.19 -2.45 12.20
CA ILE A 74 -9.58 -2.43 11.70
C ILE A 74 -10.26 -3.78 11.91
N ILE A 75 -9.58 -4.88 11.58
CA ILE A 75 -10.18 -6.22 11.59
C ILE A 75 -10.32 -6.77 13.00
N TYR A 76 -9.25 -6.68 13.81
CA TYR A 76 -9.13 -7.45 15.05
C TYR A 76 -9.24 -6.62 16.33
N ILE A 77 -8.88 -5.33 16.30
CA ILE A 77 -8.90 -4.48 17.51
C ILE A 77 -10.24 -3.75 17.64
N GLN A 78 -10.77 -3.21 16.52
CA GLN A 78 -12.05 -2.50 16.51
C GLN A 78 -13.22 -3.49 16.44
N LYS A 79 -13.42 -4.26 17.52
CA LYS A 79 -14.39 -5.39 17.55
C LYS A 79 -15.83 -4.95 17.36
N ASP A 80 -16.20 -3.75 17.81
CA ASP A 80 -17.58 -3.22 17.75
C ASP A 80 -17.99 -2.78 16.33
N LEU A 81 -17.06 -2.75 15.37
CA LEU A 81 -17.38 -2.39 14.01
C LEU A 81 -18.09 -3.54 13.29
N ALA A 82 -19.24 -3.23 12.70
CA ALA A 82 -19.90 -4.14 11.78
C ALA A 82 -18.97 -4.46 10.59
N LEU A 83 -19.11 -5.66 10.01
CA LEU A 83 -18.31 -6.11 8.86
C LEU A 83 -18.29 -5.08 7.73
N ARG A 84 -19.47 -4.51 7.41
CA ARG A 84 -19.61 -3.49 6.37
C ARG A 84 -18.72 -2.27 6.63
N GLU A 85 -18.65 -1.83 7.87
CA GLU A 85 -17.81 -0.68 8.24
C GLU A 85 -16.31 -1.02 8.23
N LYS A 86 -15.93 -2.26 8.58
CA LYS A 86 -14.56 -2.75 8.41
C LYS A 86 -14.12 -2.72 6.95
N LEU A 87 -14.94 -3.25 6.04
CA LEU A 87 -14.67 -3.22 4.60
C LEU A 87 -14.58 -1.79 4.06
N LYS A 88 -15.46 -0.88 4.48
CA LYS A 88 -15.37 0.54 4.13
C LYS A 88 -14.04 1.16 4.57
N LYS A 89 -13.63 0.94 5.81
CA LYS A 89 -12.36 1.48 6.32
C LYS A 89 -11.17 0.92 5.57
N ILE A 90 -11.15 -0.38 5.24
CA ILE A 90 -10.10 -0.99 4.42
C ILE A 90 -10.10 -0.38 3.02
N PHE A 91 -11.26 -0.18 2.41
CA PHE A 91 -11.37 0.45 1.11
C PHE A 91 -10.77 1.87 1.10
N PHE A 92 -11.20 2.74 2.02
CA PHE A 92 -10.69 4.11 2.08
C PHE A 92 -9.21 4.20 2.46
N LEU A 93 -8.73 3.28 3.30
CA LEU A 93 -7.30 3.18 3.61
C LEU A 93 -6.46 2.95 2.34
N HIS A 94 -6.97 2.13 1.41
CA HIS A 94 -6.26 1.77 0.18
C HIS A 94 -6.53 2.72 -0.99
N THR A 95 -7.66 3.41 -1.02
CA THR A 95 -8.03 4.33 -2.10
C THR A 95 -7.74 5.80 -1.80
N ASN A 96 -6.74 6.07 -0.99
CA ASN A 96 -6.25 7.40 -0.67
C ASN A 96 -4.91 7.64 -1.38
N LEU A 97 -4.86 8.59 -2.32
CA LEU A 97 -3.63 8.94 -3.07
C LEU A 97 -2.51 9.50 -2.18
N ASN A 98 -2.85 10.05 -1.02
CA ASN A 98 -1.88 10.50 -0.01
C ASN A 98 -1.60 9.44 1.07
N GLY A 99 -2.23 8.26 0.95
CA GLY A 99 -2.12 7.18 1.92
C GLY A 99 -0.93 6.27 1.68
N ASN A 100 -0.75 5.35 2.62
CA ASN A 100 0.37 4.41 2.60
C ASN A 100 0.33 3.42 1.44
N TYR A 101 -0.85 3.08 0.91
CA TYR A 101 -0.97 2.11 -0.18
C TYR A 101 -0.55 2.67 -1.54
N TYR A 102 -0.65 3.98 -1.75
CA TYR A 102 -0.37 4.58 -3.05
C TYR A 102 1.05 4.27 -3.57
N LEU A 103 2.06 4.26 -2.70
CA LEU A 103 3.42 3.91 -3.10
C LEU A 103 3.54 2.43 -3.53
N LEU A 104 2.86 1.51 -2.83
CA LEU A 104 2.82 0.09 -3.23
C LEU A 104 2.07 -0.08 -4.55
N PHE A 105 0.95 0.60 -4.72
CA PHE A 105 0.16 0.59 -5.95
C PHE A 105 1.00 1.08 -7.14
N ARG A 106 1.69 2.21 -6.98
CA ARG A 106 2.59 2.76 -8.00
C ARG A 106 3.71 1.79 -8.38
N ALA A 107 4.25 1.08 -7.41
CA ALA A 107 5.30 0.10 -7.61
C ALA A 107 4.88 -1.07 -8.53
N ILE A 108 3.58 -1.41 -8.61
CA ILE A 108 3.06 -2.46 -9.51
C ILE A 108 3.47 -2.18 -10.96
N PHE A 109 3.43 -0.92 -11.38
CA PHE A 109 3.65 -0.51 -12.76
C PHE A 109 5.11 -0.12 -13.05
N GLU A 110 5.85 0.28 -12.02
CA GLU A 110 7.14 0.93 -12.26
C GLU A 110 8.35 0.03 -12.01
N ILE A 111 8.28 -0.97 -11.11
CA ILE A 111 9.52 -1.59 -10.60
C ILE A 111 9.69 -3.09 -10.87
N GLU A 112 8.68 -3.78 -11.39
CA GLU A 112 8.72 -5.23 -11.58
C GLU A 112 10.01 -5.73 -12.26
N LYS A 113 10.36 -5.10 -13.40
CA LYS A 113 11.52 -5.51 -14.19
C LYS A 113 12.86 -4.96 -13.68
N ILE A 114 12.84 -3.85 -12.94
CA ILE A 114 14.06 -3.13 -12.56
C ILE A 114 14.49 -3.45 -11.14
N TYR A 115 13.54 -3.63 -10.24
CA TYR A 115 13.78 -3.96 -8.82
C TYR A 115 12.94 -5.17 -8.40
N PRO A 116 13.18 -6.37 -8.97
CA PRO A 116 12.32 -7.55 -8.77
C PRO A 116 12.20 -7.96 -7.29
N THR A 117 13.29 -7.82 -6.51
CA THR A 117 13.24 -8.11 -5.07
C THR A 117 12.32 -7.14 -4.32
N ALA A 118 12.38 -5.85 -4.64
CA ALA A 118 11.50 -4.86 -4.06
C ALA A 118 10.04 -5.06 -4.50
N TYR A 119 9.82 -5.49 -5.74
CA TYR A 119 8.48 -5.84 -6.26
C TYR A 119 7.82 -6.97 -5.46
N GLN A 120 8.59 -7.96 -4.99
CA GLN A 120 8.05 -9.03 -4.15
C GLN A 120 7.40 -8.52 -2.86
N VAL A 121 7.83 -7.38 -2.33
CA VAL A 121 7.18 -6.75 -1.17
C VAL A 121 5.72 -6.41 -1.47
N VAL A 122 5.46 -5.88 -2.67
CA VAL A 122 4.10 -5.54 -3.13
C VAL A 122 3.26 -6.80 -3.33
N VAL A 123 3.82 -7.79 -4.02
CA VAL A 123 3.15 -9.09 -4.26
C VAL A 123 2.74 -9.73 -2.94
N GLN A 124 3.66 -9.83 -1.98
CA GLN A 124 3.40 -10.41 -0.66
C GLN A 124 2.33 -9.63 0.11
N TYR A 125 2.34 -8.29 0.05
CA TYR A 125 1.31 -7.49 0.69
C TYR A 125 -0.07 -7.75 0.11
N ARG A 126 -0.19 -7.78 -1.22
CA ARG A 126 -1.47 -7.99 -1.92
C ARG A 126 -2.05 -9.38 -1.63
N TYR A 127 -1.22 -10.42 -1.63
CA TYR A 127 -1.65 -11.76 -1.23
C TYR A 127 -2.12 -11.81 0.23
N TRP A 128 -1.38 -11.19 1.12
CA TRP A 128 -1.77 -11.10 2.53
C TRP A 128 -3.11 -10.37 2.68
N LEU A 129 -3.30 -9.24 2.00
CA LEU A 129 -4.54 -8.46 2.07
C LEU A 129 -5.75 -9.25 1.55
N ILE A 130 -5.60 -9.97 0.44
CA ILE A 130 -6.64 -10.85 -0.10
C ILE A 130 -7.04 -11.89 0.95
N ASN A 131 -6.07 -12.53 1.61
CA ASN A 131 -6.36 -13.51 2.65
C ASN A 131 -7.08 -12.90 3.86
N GLU A 132 -6.70 -11.70 4.30
CA GLU A 132 -7.39 -10.99 5.39
C GLU A 132 -8.83 -10.64 5.02
N ILE A 133 -9.06 -10.15 3.80
CA ILE A 133 -10.41 -9.85 3.31
C ILE A 133 -11.23 -11.14 3.19
N CYS A 134 -10.66 -12.21 2.66
CA CYS A 134 -11.33 -13.51 2.54
C CYS A 134 -11.75 -14.02 3.93
N ASN A 135 -10.85 -14.02 4.91
CA ASN A 135 -11.13 -14.41 6.29
C ASN A 135 -12.22 -13.53 6.92
N LEU A 136 -12.21 -12.25 6.63
CA LEU A 136 -13.23 -11.32 7.09
C LEU A 136 -14.61 -11.65 6.47
N LEU A 137 -14.67 -11.97 5.18
CA LEU A 137 -15.90 -12.35 4.47
C LEU A 137 -16.45 -13.71 4.93
N LEU A 138 -15.58 -14.65 5.31
CA LEU A 138 -15.99 -15.94 5.89
C LEU A 138 -16.80 -15.80 7.18
N THR A 139 -16.69 -14.67 7.89
CA THR A 139 -17.56 -14.39 9.04
C THR A 139 -19.01 -14.11 8.66
N LEU A 140 -19.27 -13.72 7.41
CA LEU A 140 -20.61 -13.43 6.88
C LEU A 140 -21.22 -14.65 6.17
N LYS A 141 -20.42 -15.33 5.34
CA LYS A 141 -20.85 -16.43 4.48
C LYS A 141 -20.01 -17.66 4.77
N LYS A 142 -20.65 -18.83 4.92
CA LYS A 142 -19.94 -20.12 5.06
C LYS A 142 -19.12 -20.47 3.81
N GLU A 143 -19.43 -19.87 2.68
CA GLU A 143 -18.81 -20.08 1.37
C GLU A 143 -18.29 -18.76 0.78
N ALA A 144 -17.57 -17.93 1.58
CA ALA A 144 -16.88 -16.79 1.00
C ALA A 144 -15.82 -17.28 0.02
N ILE A 145 -16.09 -17.06 -1.25
CA ILE A 145 -15.21 -17.49 -2.32
C ILE A 145 -14.05 -16.50 -2.38
N GLN A 146 -12.83 -17.01 -2.56
CA GLN A 146 -11.63 -16.20 -2.72
C GLN A 146 -11.79 -15.12 -3.83
N GLN A 147 -12.65 -15.38 -4.81
CA GLN A 147 -13.03 -14.44 -5.87
C GLN A 147 -13.59 -13.11 -5.33
N ASP A 148 -14.41 -13.14 -4.26
CA ASP A 148 -14.96 -11.92 -3.66
C ASP A 148 -13.84 -11.02 -3.10
N ALA A 149 -12.84 -11.62 -2.47
CA ALA A 149 -11.68 -10.89 -1.97
C ALA A 149 -10.82 -10.31 -3.12
N TYR A 150 -10.65 -11.06 -4.22
CA TYR A 150 -9.99 -10.55 -5.43
C TYR A 150 -10.77 -9.40 -6.05
N MET A 151 -12.10 -9.56 -6.20
CA MET A 151 -12.96 -8.50 -6.74
C MET A 151 -12.90 -7.23 -5.89
N PHE A 152 -12.88 -7.36 -4.56
CA PHE A 152 -12.72 -6.22 -3.67
C PHE A 152 -11.38 -5.50 -3.90
N LEU A 153 -10.28 -6.25 -4.05
CA LEU A 153 -8.96 -5.67 -4.37
C LEU A 153 -8.96 -4.97 -5.74
N PHE A 154 -9.56 -5.60 -6.77
CA PHE A 154 -9.61 -5.01 -8.11
C PHE A 154 -10.46 -3.73 -8.16
N VAL A 155 -11.55 -3.68 -7.39
CA VAL A 155 -12.35 -2.46 -7.25
C VAL A 155 -11.57 -1.35 -6.54
N MET A 156 -10.75 -1.67 -5.53
CA MET A 156 -9.84 -0.70 -4.91
C MET A 156 -8.80 -0.18 -5.91
N ASP A 157 -8.17 -1.06 -6.69
CA ASP A 157 -7.20 -0.67 -7.72
C ASP A 157 -7.86 0.22 -8.79
N GLY A 158 -9.06 -0.15 -9.26
CA GLY A 158 -9.85 0.65 -10.18
C GLY A 158 -10.23 2.03 -9.63
N ALA A 159 -10.56 2.11 -8.35
CA ALA A 159 -10.85 3.38 -7.68
C ALA A 159 -9.61 4.30 -7.62
N ILE A 160 -8.41 3.75 -7.37
CA ILE A 160 -7.17 4.54 -7.43
C ILE A 160 -6.91 5.04 -8.86
N MET A 161 -7.06 4.17 -9.87
CA MET A 161 -6.88 4.55 -11.26
C MET A 161 -7.83 5.70 -11.65
N GLN A 162 -9.09 5.62 -11.23
CA GLN A 162 -10.07 6.67 -11.48
C GLN A 162 -9.73 7.99 -10.78
N LEU A 163 -9.21 7.94 -9.54
CA LEU A 163 -8.75 9.13 -8.83
C LEU A 163 -7.54 9.78 -9.51
N LEU A 164 -6.63 8.98 -10.07
CA LEU A 164 -5.47 9.48 -10.82
C LEU A 164 -5.85 10.14 -12.14
N ASP A 165 -6.90 9.65 -12.80
CA ASP A 165 -7.38 10.19 -14.08
C ASP A 165 -8.19 11.48 -13.87
N THR A 166 -9.21 11.45 -13.03
CA THR A 166 -10.22 12.52 -12.94
C THR A 166 -10.28 13.25 -11.61
N ASN A 167 -9.56 12.73 -10.58
CA ASN A 167 -9.63 13.20 -9.19
C ASN A 167 -11.07 13.27 -8.62
N ARG A 168 -11.98 12.40 -9.11
CA ARG A 168 -13.39 12.36 -8.73
C ARG A 168 -13.63 11.36 -7.60
N GLU A 169 -13.83 11.86 -6.40
CA GLU A 169 -14.13 11.04 -5.22
C GLU A 169 -15.53 10.40 -5.29
N ASP A 170 -16.50 11.04 -5.96
CA ASP A 170 -17.83 10.50 -6.15
C ASP A 170 -17.83 9.16 -6.89
N THR A 171 -16.98 9.00 -7.90
CA THR A 171 -16.81 7.73 -8.62
C THR A 171 -16.20 6.65 -7.73
N ARG A 172 -15.19 6.98 -6.92
CA ARG A 172 -14.63 6.07 -5.91
C ARG A 172 -15.71 5.58 -4.94
N ASP A 173 -16.52 6.50 -4.42
CA ASP A 173 -17.57 6.21 -3.45
C ASP A 173 -18.70 5.36 -4.08
N MET A 174 -19.03 5.60 -5.35
CA MET A 174 -19.95 4.75 -6.12
C MET A 174 -19.44 3.32 -6.25
N LEU A 175 -18.16 3.13 -6.57
CA LEU A 175 -17.54 1.80 -6.66
C LEU A 175 -17.60 1.06 -5.31
N LEU A 176 -17.38 1.75 -4.21
CA LEU A 176 -17.53 1.18 -2.87
C LEU A 176 -18.97 0.71 -2.62
N VAL A 177 -19.95 1.55 -2.92
CA VAL A 177 -21.37 1.21 -2.74
C VAL A 177 -21.73 -0.03 -3.57
N TYR A 178 -21.25 -0.10 -4.81
CA TYR A 178 -21.50 -1.22 -5.71
C TYR A 178 -20.91 -2.54 -5.17
N ILE A 179 -19.64 -2.56 -4.80
CA ILE A 179 -18.99 -3.79 -4.31
C ILE A 179 -19.60 -4.25 -2.97
N LEU A 180 -19.96 -3.33 -2.08
CA LEU A 180 -20.62 -3.68 -0.84
C LEU A 180 -22.04 -4.26 -1.08
N LYS A 181 -22.80 -3.73 -2.06
CA LYS A 181 -24.08 -4.32 -2.45
C LYS A 181 -23.87 -5.74 -2.97
N SER A 182 -22.91 -5.97 -3.86
CA SER A 182 -22.60 -7.30 -4.39
C SER A 182 -22.27 -8.30 -3.27
N ILE A 183 -21.44 -7.92 -2.30
CA ILE A 183 -21.02 -8.80 -1.19
C ILE A 183 -22.22 -9.14 -0.27
N PHE A 184 -23.09 -8.17 0.06
CA PHE A 184 -24.14 -8.33 1.06
C PHE A 184 -25.51 -8.71 0.50
N MET A 185 -25.75 -8.64 -0.82
CA MET A 185 -27.01 -8.96 -1.48
C MET A 185 -26.93 -10.22 -2.36
N SER A 186 -25.80 -10.91 -2.40
CA SER A 186 -25.67 -12.21 -3.09
C SER A 186 -26.26 -13.30 -2.18
N ASP A 187 -27.59 -13.40 -2.19
CA ASP A 187 -28.37 -14.55 -1.71
C ASP A 187 -29.05 -15.21 -2.90
#